data_0844de3b62453411e597312118d66e8c
#
_entry.id   0844de3b62453411e597312118d66e8c
#
_cell.length_a   1.000
_cell.length_b   1.000
_cell.length_c   1.000
_cell.angle_alpha   90.00
_cell.angle_beta   90.00
_cell.angle_gamma   90.00
#
_symmetry.space_group_name_H-M   'P 1'
#
loop_
_entity.id
_entity.type
_entity.pdbx_description
1 polymer ?
#
loop_
_entity_poly.entity_id
_entity_poly.type
_entity_poly.pdbx_seq_one_letter_code
_entity_poly.pdbx_strand_id
1 'polypeptide(L)'
;SVIAQESSTADADAKSKEKFEQIVVTAAPGGATMQEASVSVSAFDEDDILKLAPRSTAEVFRALPGIRAESSGGGGNANITIRGIPLATGGSKFLQIHEDGLPVLEYGDINFGNADNFLRYDWSVANVEAVRGGSASTFASNSPGGVINLISNTGEVGGGAIGTSFGVDYEEFRLDFRYGGEISDDLYYHIAGFARGGEGPRETGYNGDQGGQVKFNITKMLDNGHIRFFYKNLDDKVSTYLPSPVLVKGDGEYGPVPGYDASSQALNSAYNTNISTFDSYGNPENRDVRDGIESKVNSFGVEVDLEVAENLFLLNKFRISDISGGFIAPFTDGFPAGPGDVSNFASALCAGATDGDGNALNCDSTSVVLANGPGAGEVYTGQAFTNLQFDTRINDLGNMINDFSLRKEFDNGIDLTVGYYYSNQDIATSWSSWQTFIQTLDGDNSQLLTITDGDGVELVSNGLLSPSFLSWEWDLNYVTKAPYMNVGFELSDNILIDASVRHDTTEASGELISSCCGGNADFDLNGNGTIEQIEDASAINSG
;
A
#
# COMPACT_ATOMS: atom_id res chain seq x y z
N SER A 1 -43.37 -6.84 22.72
CA SER A 1 -43.37 -8.09 21.95
C SER A 1 -42.47 -7.93 20.75
N VAL A 2 -41.28 -8.49 20.84
CA VAL A 2 -40.34 -8.62 19.72
C VAL A 2 -40.85 -9.80 18.89
N ILE A 3 -41.31 -9.52 17.68
CA ILE A 3 -41.58 -10.57 16.69
C ILE A 3 -40.24 -10.92 16.08
N ALA A 4 -39.65 -12.02 16.53
CA ALA A 4 -38.56 -12.67 15.83
C ALA A 4 -39.14 -13.24 14.52
N GLN A 5 -38.74 -12.67 13.39
CA GLN A 5 -39.03 -13.23 12.09
C GLN A 5 -38.06 -14.40 11.91
N GLU A 6 -38.56 -15.61 12.03
CA GLU A 6 -37.83 -16.81 11.61
C GLU A 6 -37.56 -16.69 10.11
N SER A 7 -36.34 -16.37 9.71
CA SER A 7 -35.90 -16.59 8.33
C SER A 7 -35.93 -18.10 8.10
N SER A 8 -36.75 -18.54 7.17
CA SER A 8 -36.93 -19.97 6.89
C SER A 8 -35.59 -20.55 6.40
N THR A 9 -35.28 -21.76 6.84
CA THR A 9 -34.11 -22.51 6.34
C THR A 9 -34.09 -22.63 4.82
N ALA A 10 -35.25 -22.54 4.16
CA ALA A 10 -35.40 -22.52 2.72
C ALA A 10 -34.79 -21.27 2.06
N ASP A 11 -34.86 -20.08 2.69
CA ASP A 11 -34.24 -18.84 2.14
C ASP A 11 -32.72 -18.85 2.29
N ALA A 12 -32.21 -19.47 3.36
CA ALA A 12 -30.78 -19.65 3.57
C ALA A 12 -30.17 -20.66 2.58
N ASP A 13 -30.90 -21.75 2.30
CA ASP A 13 -30.50 -22.77 1.32
C ASP A 13 -30.60 -22.24 -0.12
N ALA A 14 -31.59 -21.38 -0.43
CA ALA A 14 -31.70 -20.75 -1.75
C ALA A 14 -30.55 -19.76 -2.00
N LYS A 15 -30.24 -18.88 -1.04
CA LYS A 15 -29.09 -17.95 -1.12
C LYS A 15 -27.75 -18.69 -1.16
N SER A 16 -27.62 -19.83 -0.47
CA SER A 16 -26.43 -20.67 -0.55
C SER A 16 -26.26 -21.27 -1.94
N LYS A 17 -27.34 -21.73 -2.58
CA LYS A 17 -27.30 -22.24 -3.95
C LYS A 17 -26.95 -21.14 -4.97
N GLU A 18 -27.58 -19.97 -4.88
CA GLU A 18 -27.22 -18.81 -5.73
C GLU A 18 -25.74 -18.47 -5.65
N LYS A 19 -25.12 -18.51 -4.47
CA LYS A 19 -23.68 -18.26 -4.33
C LYS A 19 -22.81 -19.30 -5.02
N PHE A 20 -23.20 -20.57 -5.02
CA PHE A 20 -22.44 -21.62 -5.72
C PHE A 20 -22.61 -21.58 -7.25
N GLU A 21 -23.70 -20.97 -7.71
CA GLU A 21 -23.97 -20.75 -9.13
C GLU A 21 -23.36 -19.43 -9.65
N GLN A 22 -22.71 -18.62 -8.79
CA GLN A 22 -22.02 -17.40 -9.19
C GLN A 22 -20.88 -17.73 -10.16
N ILE A 23 -20.89 -17.07 -11.32
CA ILE A 23 -19.84 -17.19 -12.33
C ILE A 23 -18.60 -16.45 -11.83
N VAL A 24 -17.47 -17.11 -11.84
CA VAL A 24 -16.15 -16.54 -11.57
C VAL A 24 -15.33 -16.51 -12.85
N VAL A 25 -14.67 -15.40 -13.09
CA VAL A 25 -13.92 -15.14 -14.32
C VAL A 25 -12.40 -15.18 -14.10
N THR A 26 -11.96 -15.10 -12.86
CA THR A 26 -10.54 -15.15 -12.52
C THR A 26 -10.03 -16.58 -12.61
N ALA A 27 -9.04 -16.81 -13.45
CA ALA A 27 -8.45 -18.14 -13.71
C ALA A 27 -9.39 -19.20 -14.34
N ALA A 28 -10.49 -18.74 -14.94
CA ALA A 28 -11.40 -19.60 -15.73
C ALA A 28 -11.78 -18.86 -17.03
N PRO A 29 -11.04 -19.05 -18.14
CA PRO A 29 -11.40 -18.43 -19.42
C PRO A 29 -12.81 -18.81 -19.83
N GLY A 30 -13.64 -17.79 -20.11
CA GLY A 30 -15.06 -17.98 -20.41
C GLY A 30 -15.97 -18.10 -19.19
N GLY A 31 -15.41 -18.00 -17.99
CA GLY A 31 -16.15 -18.12 -16.73
C GLY A 31 -16.47 -19.58 -16.37
N ALA A 32 -16.56 -19.85 -15.10
CA ALA A 32 -17.09 -21.10 -14.54
C ALA A 32 -17.88 -20.78 -13.30
N THR A 33 -18.80 -21.63 -12.90
CA THR A 33 -19.39 -21.47 -11.57
C THR A 33 -18.37 -21.79 -10.49
N MET A 34 -18.51 -21.24 -9.30
CA MET A 34 -17.62 -21.56 -8.19
C MET A 34 -17.54 -23.08 -7.92
N GLN A 35 -18.60 -23.81 -8.22
CA GLN A 35 -18.67 -25.25 -8.02
C GLN A 35 -17.94 -26.04 -9.10
N GLU A 36 -17.90 -25.53 -10.33
CA GLU A 36 -17.25 -26.15 -11.48
C GLU A 36 -15.78 -25.77 -11.62
N ALA A 37 -15.35 -24.69 -10.96
CA ALA A 37 -13.97 -24.24 -11.02
C ALA A 37 -13.00 -25.31 -10.54
N SER A 38 -12.00 -25.63 -11.35
CA SER A 38 -10.93 -26.61 -11.04
C SER A 38 -9.99 -26.15 -9.94
N VAL A 39 -10.10 -24.90 -9.51
CA VAL A 39 -9.27 -24.25 -8.48
C VAL A 39 -10.11 -23.78 -7.29
N SER A 40 -9.43 -23.55 -6.16
CA SER A 40 -10.11 -23.01 -4.97
C SER A 40 -10.40 -21.52 -5.15
N VAL A 41 -11.65 -21.17 -5.38
CA VAL A 41 -12.13 -19.80 -5.57
C VAL A 41 -13.00 -19.37 -4.39
N SER A 42 -12.98 -18.09 -4.07
CA SER A 42 -13.97 -17.40 -3.25
C SER A 42 -14.37 -16.11 -3.96
N ALA A 43 -15.65 -15.77 -3.88
CA ALA A 43 -16.16 -14.53 -4.43
C ALA A 43 -17.02 -13.82 -3.39
N PHE A 44 -16.89 -12.50 -3.33
CA PHE A 44 -17.74 -11.60 -2.55
C PHE A 44 -18.39 -10.63 -3.53
N ASP A 45 -19.70 -10.62 -3.53
CA ASP A 45 -20.47 -9.62 -4.25
C ASP A 45 -20.51 -8.28 -3.49
N GLU A 46 -21.08 -7.27 -4.12
CA GLU A 46 -21.21 -5.94 -3.53
C GLU A 46 -21.97 -5.97 -2.19
N ASP A 47 -23.04 -6.74 -2.07
CA ASP A 47 -23.84 -6.86 -0.85
C ASP A 47 -23.04 -7.47 0.30
N ASP A 48 -22.19 -8.45 0.02
CA ASP A 48 -21.29 -9.05 1.00
C ASP A 48 -20.27 -8.04 1.49
N ILE A 49 -19.67 -7.29 0.56
CA ILE A 49 -18.64 -6.30 0.91
C ILE A 49 -19.27 -5.12 1.68
N LEU A 50 -20.44 -4.64 1.30
CA LEU A 50 -21.15 -3.58 2.03
C LEU A 50 -21.47 -3.99 3.47
N LYS A 51 -21.80 -5.27 3.73
CA LYS A 51 -22.02 -5.79 5.09
C LYS A 51 -20.75 -5.81 5.94
N LEU A 52 -19.58 -5.95 5.32
CA LEU A 52 -18.29 -5.87 6.00
C LEU A 52 -17.95 -4.43 6.42
N ALA A 53 -18.54 -3.43 5.76
CA ALA A 53 -18.25 -2.01 5.95
C ALA A 53 -16.74 -1.71 6.01
N PRO A 54 -15.94 -2.13 5.03
CA PRO A 54 -14.50 -2.07 5.10
C PRO A 54 -14.01 -0.63 4.98
N ARG A 55 -13.06 -0.24 5.82
CA ARG A 55 -12.40 1.07 5.76
C ARG A 55 -11.17 1.06 4.85
N SER A 56 -10.62 -0.11 4.58
CA SER A 56 -9.43 -0.30 3.75
C SER A 56 -9.54 -1.54 2.87
N THR A 57 -8.74 -1.60 1.82
CA THR A 57 -8.61 -2.78 0.97
C THR A 57 -8.15 -4.01 1.75
N ALA A 58 -7.28 -3.82 2.75
CA ALA A 58 -6.82 -4.90 3.63
C ALA A 58 -7.98 -5.56 4.39
N GLU A 59 -9.00 -4.80 4.80
CA GLU A 59 -10.16 -5.33 5.50
C GLU A 59 -11.03 -6.18 4.57
N VAL A 60 -11.14 -5.83 3.30
CA VAL A 60 -11.79 -6.68 2.28
C VAL A 60 -11.02 -7.99 2.11
N PHE A 61 -9.70 -7.91 1.96
CA PHE A 61 -8.86 -9.11 1.75
C PHE A 61 -8.85 -10.03 2.96
N ARG A 62 -8.88 -9.49 4.18
CA ARG A 62 -8.94 -10.27 5.42
C ARG A 62 -10.20 -11.12 5.54
N ALA A 63 -11.29 -10.72 4.92
CA ALA A 63 -12.53 -11.47 4.92
C ALA A 63 -12.49 -12.68 3.96
N LEU A 64 -11.54 -12.73 3.01
CA LEU A 64 -11.41 -13.82 2.04
C LEU A 64 -10.79 -15.06 2.72
N PRO A 65 -11.41 -16.24 2.62
CA PRO A 65 -10.90 -17.46 3.24
C PRO A 65 -9.46 -17.79 2.76
N GLY A 66 -8.58 -18.10 3.72
CA GLY A 66 -7.18 -18.47 3.44
C GLY A 66 -6.25 -17.31 3.11
N ILE A 67 -6.73 -16.08 3.22
CA ILE A 67 -5.96 -14.86 3.10
C ILE A 67 -5.90 -14.17 4.47
N ARG A 68 -4.71 -13.77 4.88
CA ARG A 68 -4.49 -12.87 6.00
C ARG A 68 -4.01 -11.55 5.45
N ALA A 69 -4.68 -10.47 5.81
CA ALA A 69 -4.28 -9.12 5.45
C ALA A 69 -4.33 -8.24 6.70
N GLU A 70 -3.26 -7.48 6.92
CA GLU A 70 -3.10 -6.57 8.06
C GLU A 70 -2.76 -5.19 7.52
N SER A 71 -3.48 -4.16 7.96
CA SER A 71 -3.14 -2.77 7.68
C SER A 71 -1.92 -2.39 8.50
N SER A 72 -0.73 -2.60 7.96
CA SER A 72 0.54 -2.36 8.67
C SER A 72 0.96 -0.89 8.65
N GLY A 73 0.49 -0.12 7.69
CA GLY A 73 0.78 1.30 7.53
C GLY A 73 -0.49 2.15 7.45
N GLY A 74 -1.52 1.86 8.24
CA GLY A 74 -2.81 2.53 8.11
C GLY A 74 -3.66 1.98 6.98
N GLY A 75 -4.53 2.80 6.39
CA GLY A 75 -5.46 2.39 5.33
C GLY A 75 -4.84 2.22 3.95
N GLY A 76 -3.57 2.59 3.77
CA GLY A 76 -2.90 2.64 2.47
C GLY A 76 -1.98 1.47 2.14
N ASN A 77 -1.65 0.62 3.13
CA ASN A 77 -0.75 -0.51 2.94
C ASN A 77 -1.21 -1.72 3.73
N ALA A 78 -0.96 -2.92 3.19
CA ALA A 78 -1.30 -4.17 3.83
C ALA A 78 -0.17 -5.20 3.76
N ASN A 79 0.05 -5.91 4.86
CA ASN A 79 0.81 -7.15 4.85
C ASN A 79 -0.15 -8.31 4.55
N ILE A 80 0.05 -8.96 3.41
CA ILE A 80 -0.86 -10.00 2.92
C ILE A 80 -0.13 -11.34 2.90
N THR A 81 -0.78 -12.40 3.38
CA THR A 81 -0.30 -13.77 3.21
C THR A 81 -1.42 -14.65 2.67
N ILE A 82 -1.07 -15.63 1.85
CA ILE A 82 -2.03 -16.57 1.28
C ILE A 82 -1.63 -17.99 1.64
N ARG A 83 -2.56 -18.75 2.29
CA ARG A 83 -2.32 -20.13 2.74
C ARG A 83 -1.01 -20.31 3.54
N GLY A 84 -0.61 -19.29 4.29
CA GLY A 84 0.62 -19.29 5.07
C GLY A 84 1.90 -19.04 4.27
N ILE A 85 1.82 -18.75 2.96
CA ILE A 85 2.95 -18.29 2.18
C ILE A 85 3.18 -16.82 2.53
N PRO A 86 4.31 -16.45 3.17
CA PRO A 86 4.57 -15.06 3.48
C PRO A 86 4.81 -14.28 2.19
N LEU A 87 4.25 -13.08 2.12
CA LEU A 87 4.71 -12.13 1.14
C LEU A 87 6.06 -11.58 1.60
N ALA A 88 6.98 -11.43 0.67
CA ALA A 88 8.15 -10.64 0.92
C ALA A 88 7.72 -9.21 1.22
N THR A 89 8.37 -8.56 2.16
CA THR A 89 8.19 -7.12 2.41
C THR A 89 8.33 -6.39 1.09
N GLY A 90 7.28 -5.74 0.67
CA GLY A 90 7.31 -4.97 -0.56
C GLY A 90 6.85 -5.71 -1.80
N GLY A 91 5.95 -6.69 -1.75
CA GLY A 91 5.45 -7.09 -3.01
C GLY A 91 4.59 -8.32 -3.20
N SER A 92 4.25 -8.49 -4.43
CA SER A 92 3.33 -9.49 -4.95
C SER A 92 4.04 -10.74 -5.49
N LYS A 93 5.19 -11.11 -4.95
CA LYS A 93 6.00 -12.23 -5.48
C LYS A 93 5.28 -13.58 -5.53
N PHE A 94 4.24 -13.76 -4.74
CA PHE A 94 3.51 -15.02 -4.64
C PHE A 94 2.01 -14.86 -4.78
N LEU A 95 1.52 -13.63 -4.77
CA LEU A 95 0.12 -13.26 -4.91
C LEU A 95 0.02 -12.03 -5.81
N GLN A 96 -0.73 -12.10 -6.88
CA GLN A 96 -1.04 -10.96 -7.71
C GLN A 96 -2.37 -10.32 -7.29
N ILE A 97 -2.39 -8.98 -7.32
CA ILE A 97 -3.60 -8.19 -7.12
C ILE A 97 -3.99 -7.58 -8.46
N HIS A 98 -5.20 -7.89 -8.91
CA HIS A 98 -5.73 -7.47 -10.20
C HIS A 98 -6.89 -6.49 -10.03
N GLU A 99 -7.04 -5.61 -11.01
CA GLU A 99 -8.26 -4.87 -11.31
C GLU A 99 -8.71 -5.28 -12.72
N ASP A 100 -9.96 -5.73 -12.84
CA ASP A 100 -10.59 -6.17 -14.09
C ASP A 100 -9.75 -7.22 -14.86
N GLY A 101 -9.05 -8.08 -14.12
CA GLY A 101 -8.23 -9.17 -14.65
C GLY A 101 -6.81 -8.81 -15.04
N LEU A 102 -6.38 -7.56 -14.89
CA LEU A 102 -4.99 -7.14 -15.12
C LEU A 102 -4.29 -6.80 -13.81
N PRO A 103 -3.03 -7.21 -13.59
CA PRO A 103 -2.29 -6.88 -12.37
C PRO A 103 -2.18 -5.37 -12.18
N VAL A 104 -2.37 -4.89 -10.94
CA VAL A 104 -2.14 -3.48 -10.59
C VAL A 104 -0.67 -3.13 -10.83
N LEU A 105 0.23 -3.97 -10.35
CA LEU A 105 1.66 -3.95 -10.63
C LEU A 105 2.11 -5.38 -10.92
N GLU A 106 2.95 -5.58 -11.91
CA GLU A 106 3.63 -6.86 -12.14
C GLU A 106 4.76 -7.06 -11.12
N TYR A 107 5.53 -6.00 -10.90
CA TYR A 107 6.60 -5.93 -9.93
C TYR A 107 6.39 -4.69 -9.06
N GLY A 108 6.23 -4.86 -7.75
CA GLY A 108 5.93 -3.77 -6.85
C GLY A 108 6.65 -3.88 -5.51
N ASP A 109 7.65 -4.76 -5.40
CA ASP A 109 8.31 -5.04 -4.14
C ASP A 109 9.63 -4.30 -3.94
N ILE A 110 9.87 -3.27 -4.72
CA ILE A 110 11.04 -2.42 -4.58
C ILE A 110 10.64 -1.16 -3.82
N ASN A 111 11.35 -0.87 -2.74
CA ASN A 111 11.13 0.31 -1.90
C ASN A 111 9.68 0.52 -1.44
N PHE A 112 9.00 -0.56 -1.04
CA PHE A 112 7.62 -0.52 -0.54
C PHE A 112 6.55 -0.05 -1.53
N GLY A 113 6.85 -0.08 -2.83
CA GLY A 113 5.89 0.15 -3.89
C GLY A 113 4.97 -1.04 -4.10
N ASN A 114 4.20 -1.42 -3.08
CA ASN A 114 3.30 -2.57 -3.12
C ASN A 114 2.09 -2.30 -4.00
N ALA A 115 1.56 -3.33 -4.64
CA ALA A 115 0.37 -3.20 -5.48
C ALA A 115 -0.86 -2.69 -4.72
N ASP A 116 -1.01 -3.05 -3.45
CA ASP A 116 -2.10 -2.60 -2.60
C ASP A 116 -2.04 -1.10 -2.26
N ASN A 117 -0.86 -0.46 -2.31
CA ASN A 117 -0.74 0.98 -2.13
C ASN A 117 -1.50 1.74 -3.22
N PHE A 118 -1.59 1.20 -4.42
CA PHE A 118 -2.22 1.83 -5.58
C PHE A 118 -3.64 1.33 -5.85
N LEU A 119 -4.22 0.66 -4.88
CA LEU A 119 -5.56 0.12 -4.93
C LEU A 119 -6.38 0.63 -3.74
N ARG A 120 -7.58 1.16 -4.02
CA ARG A 120 -8.56 1.54 -3.00
C ARG A 120 -9.88 0.87 -3.30
N TYR A 121 -10.48 0.27 -2.29
CA TYR A 121 -11.86 -0.19 -2.38
C TYR A 121 -12.81 1.02 -2.35
N ASP A 122 -13.74 1.04 -3.28
CA ASP A 122 -14.89 1.93 -3.34
C ASP A 122 -16.09 1.23 -4.01
N TRP A 123 -17.17 1.95 -4.19
CA TRP A 123 -18.38 1.40 -4.79
C TRP A 123 -18.34 1.21 -6.31
N SER A 124 -17.19 1.35 -6.93
CA SER A 124 -16.98 0.90 -8.31
C SER A 124 -16.86 -0.62 -8.40
N VAL A 125 -16.56 -1.30 -7.30
CA VAL A 125 -16.32 -2.74 -7.27
C VAL A 125 -17.64 -3.49 -7.17
N ALA A 126 -17.94 -4.33 -8.16
CA ALA A 126 -19.08 -5.23 -8.18
C ALA A 126 -18.80 -6.55 -7.46
N ASN A 127 -17.56 -7.06 -7.61
CA ASN A 127 -17.19 -8.38 -7.13
C ASN A 127 -15.71 -8.43 -6.79
N VAL A 128 -15.35 -9.21 -5.77
CA VAL A 128 -13.96 -9.52 -5.44
C VAL A 128 -13.79 -11.04 -5.47
N GLU A 129 -12.97 -11.50 -6.39
CA GLU A 129 -12.62 -12.91 -6.54
C GLU A 129 -11.23 -13.20 -5.99
N ALA A 130 -11.07 -14.32 -5.31
CA ALA A 130 -9.79 -14.79 -4.84
C ALA A 130 -9.57 -16.24 -5.27
N VAL A 131 -8.59 -16.44 -6.12
CA VAL A 131 -8.12 -17.77 -6.56
C VAL A 131 -6.88 -18.14 -5.78
N ARG A 132 -6.85 -19.34 -5.23
CA ARG A 132 -5.79 -19.80 -4.31
C ARG A 132 -5.07 -21.02 -4.84
N GLY A 133 -3.86 -20.80 -5.37
CA GLY A 133 -3.03 -21.87 -5.94
C GLY A 133 -3.64 -22.49 -7.21
N GLY A 134 -3.29 -23.69 -7.52
CA GLY A 134 -3.77 -24.41 -8.71
C GLY A 134 -3.28 -23.75 -10.00
N SER A 135 -4.19 -23.59 -10.97
CA SER A 135 -3.93 -22.96 -12.25
C SER A 135 -3.91 -21.42 -12.22
N ALA A 136 -3.99 -20.78 -11.06
CA ALA A 136 -3.92 -19.32 -10.95
C ALA A 136 -2.72 -18.73 -11.67
N SER A 137 -1.56 -19.38 -11.58
CA SER A 137 -0.33 -18.97 -12.25
C SER A 137 -0.35 -19.16 -13.78
N THR A 138 -1.36 -19.80 -14.35
CA THR A 138 -1.53 -19.85 -15.81
C THR A 138 -1.98 -18.51 -16.38
N PHE A 139 -2.84 -17.81 -15.63
CA PHE A 139 -3.43 -16.55 -16.07
C PHE A 139 -2.80 -15.32 -15.42
N ALA A 140 -1.79 -15.52 -14.57
CA ALA A 140 -1.04 -14.43 -13.94
C ALA A 140 0.42 -14.83 -13.71
N SER A 141 1.34 -13.94 -14.06
CA SER A 141 2.76 -14.11 -13.75
C SER A 141 2.99 -14.01 -12.23
N ASN A 142 4.07 -14.63 -11.75
CA ASN A 142 4.55 -14.49 -10.36
C ASN A 142 3.51 -14.76 -9.25
N SER A 143 2.49 -15.58 -9.52
CA SER A 143 1.35 -15.80 -8.63
C SER A 143 1.12 -17.25 -8.17
N PRO A 144 2.15 -17.99 -7.73
CA PRO A 144 1.97 -19.39 -7.32
C PRO A 144 1.05 -19.56 -6.10
N GLY A 145 0.91 -18.53 -5.28
CA GLY A 145 -0.02 -18.50 -4.14
C GLY A 145 -1.46 -18.23 -4.55
N GLY A 146 -1.67 -17.40 -5.56
CA GLY A 146 -3.00 -17.04 -6.03
C GLY A 146 -3.13 -15.64 -6.64
N VAL A 147 -4.37 -15.29 -6.94
CA VAL A 147 -4.76 -13.99 -7.47
C VAL A 147 -5.96 -13.46 -6.69
N ILE A 148 -5.93 -12.18 -6.33
CA ILE A 148 -7.12 -11.44 -5.88
C ILE A 148 -7.49 -10.48 -7.00
N ASN A 149 -8.72 -10.52 -7.49
CA ASN A 149 -9.20 -9.68 -8.58
C ASN A 149 -10.41 -8.86 -8.14
N LEU A 150 -10.33 -7.55 -8.29
CA LEU A 150 -11.44 -6.63 -8.08
C LEU A 150 -12.10 -6.36 -9.43
N ILE A 151 -13.37 -6.69 -9.56
CA ILE A 151 -14.13 -6.58 -10.78
C ILE A 151 -15.04 -5.37 -10.69
N SER A 152 -14.97 -4.50 -11.67
CA SER A 152 -15.73 -3.24 -11.71
C SER A 152 -17.18 -3.44 -12.14
N ASN A 153 -18.07 -2.62 -11.58
CA ASN A 153 -19.42 -2.42 -12.11
C ASN A 153 -19.37 -1.80 -13.51
N THR A 154 -20.26 -2.25 -14.38
CA THR A 154 -20.30 -1.88 -15.81
C THR A 154 -21.52 -1.05 -16.22
N GLY A 155 -22.45 -0.85 -15.28
CA GLY A 155 -23.67 -0.06 -15.52
C GLY A 155 -24.80 -0.81 -16.22
N GLU A 156 -24.67 -2.10 -16.50
CA GLU A 156 -25.75 -2.95 -17.02
C GLU A 156 -26.93 -3.02 -16.05
N VAL A 157 -26.64 -2.95 -14.75
CA VAL A 157 -27.64 -2.72 -13.72
C VAL A 157 -27.69 -1.23 -13.41
N GLY A 158 -28.76 -0.56 -13.90
CA GLY A 158 -28.90 0.89 -13.73
C GLY A 158 -29.20 1.29 -12.29
N GLY A 159 -28.79 2.49 -11.94
CA GLY A 159 -29.05 3.10 -10.65
C GLY A 159 -27.82 3.75 -10.02
N GLY A 160 -28.00 4.31 -8.84
CA GLY A 160 -26.91 4.98 -8.13
C GLY A 160 -27.12 4.99 -6.63
N ALA A 161 -26.05 5.29 -5.93
CA ALA A 161 -26.04 5.46 -4.49
C ALA A 161 -25.03 6.56 -4.09
N ILE A 162 -25.30 7.19 -2.96
CA ILE A 162 -24.40 8.10 -2.28
C ILE A 162 -24.40 7.75 -0.80
N GLY A 163 -23.25 7.73 -0.19
CA GLY A 163 -23.09 7.41 1.21
C GLY A 163 -22.02 8.26 1.87
N THR A 164 -22.15 8.40 3.17
CA THR A 164 -21.18 9.13 4.00
C THR A 164 -20.80 8.32 5.21
N SER A 165 -19.52 8.37 5.57
CA SER A 165 -18.99 7.78 6.79
C SER A 165 -18.30 8.85 7.62
N PHE A 166 -18.45 8.76 8.95
CA PHE A 166 -17.83 9.67 9.91
C PHE A 166 -17.15 8.85 11.00
N GLY A 167 -15.98 9.28 11.43
CA GLY A 167 -15.38 8.80 12.67
C GLY A 167 -16.27 9.18 13.87
N VAL A 168 -16.38 8.29 14.86
CA VAL A 168 -17.20 8.54 16.07
C VAL A 168 -16.35 9.11 17.20
N ASP A 169 -15.11 8.65 17.32
CA ASP A 169 -14.12 9.02 18.34
C ASP A 169 -12.81 9.55 17.72
N TYR A 170 -12.81 9.81 16.41
CA TYR A 170 -11.68 10.37 15.68
C TYR A 170 -12.18 11.19 14.47
N GLU A 171 -11.34 12.08 13.97
CA GLU A 171 -11.69 12.95 12.85
C GLU A 171 -11.49 12.22 11.51
N GLU A 172 -12.57 11.76 10.92
CA GLU A 172 -12.62 11.25 9.55
C GLU A 172 -13.98 11.53 8.94
N PHE A 173 -13.96 11.96 7.71
CA PHE A 173 -15.13 12.07 6.83
C PHE A 173 -14.83 11.37 5.52
N ARG A 174 -15.76 10.54 5.05
CA ARG A 174 -15.70 9.93 3.73
C ARG A 174 -17.06 10.02 3.04
N LEU A 175 -17.03 10.42 1.77
CA LEU A 175 -18.14 10.41 0.85
C LEU A 175 -17.87 9.35 -0.22
N ASP A 176 -18.76 8.40 -0.37
CA ASP A 176 -18.77 7.43 -1.46
C ASP A 176 -19.94 7.69 -2.39
N PHE A 177 -19.74 7.47 -3.70
CA PHE A 177 -20.79 7.60 -4.69
C PHE A 177 -20.61 6.59 -5.81
N ARG A 178 -21.71 6.21 -6.42
CA ARG A 178 -21.77 5.48 -7.69
C ARG A 178 -23.02 5.86 -8.47
N TYR A 179 -22.91 5.81 -9.77
CA TYR A 179 -24.06 5.94 -10.67
C TYR A 179 -23.75 5.27 -12.01
N GLY A 180 -24.72 4.56 -12.57
CA GLY A 180 -24.57 3.91 -13.86
C GLY A 180 -25.90 3.60 -14.49
N GLY A 181 -25.87 3.14 -15.72
CA GLY A 181 -27.03 2.76 -16.47
C GLY A 181 -26.84 2.80 -17.97
N GLU A 182 -27.95 2.69 -18.65
CA GLU A 182 -28.03 2.68 -20.09
C GLU A 182 -28.05 4.11 -20.65
N ILE A 183 -27.24 4.35 -21.69
CA ILE A 183 -27.29 5.56 -22.51
C ILE A 183 -28.17 5.32 -23.74
N SER A 184 -28.09 4.11 -24.31
CA SER A 184 -28.92 3.59 -25.40
C SER A 184 -28.95 2.06 -25.29
N ASP A 185 -29.88 1.42 -26.00
CA ASP A 185 -30.16 -0.03 -25.94
C ASP A 185 -28.90 -0.93 -25.88
N ASP A 186 -27.75 -0.43 -26.29
CA ASP A 186 -26.51 -1.16 -26.43
C ASP A 186 -25.27 -0.44 -25.84
N LEU A 187 -25.49 0.69 -25.14
CA LEU A 187 -24.42 1.51 -24.58
C LEU A 187 -24.67 1.80 -23.11
N TYR A 188 -23.79 1.31 -22.26
CA TYR A 188 -23.85 1.44 -20.81
C TYR A 188 -22.67 2.24 -20.26
N TYR A 189 -22.85 2.85 -19.11
CA TYR A 189 -21.78 3.54 -18.40
C TYR A 189 -21.88 3.34 -16.91
N HIS A 190 -20.75 3.46 -16.24
CA HIS A 190 -20.68 3.49 -14.79
C HIS A 190 -19.63 4.49 -14.33
N ILE A 191 -19.95 5.27 -13.30
CA ILE A 191 -19.02 6.16 -12.61
C ILE A 191 -19.17 5.94 -11.12
N ALA A 192 -18.05 5.81 -10.42
CA ALA A 192 -18.02 5.69 -8.97
C ALA A 192 -16.73 6.25 -8.42
N GLY A 193 -16.70 6.43 -7.10
CA GLY A 193 -15.52 6.89 -6.42
C GLY A 193 -15.80 7.27 -4.99
N PHE A 194 -14.75 7.82 -4.35
CA PHE A 194 -14.85 8.39 -3.02
C PHE A 194 -14.00 9.65 -2.89
N ALA A 195 -14.32 10.45 -1.88
CA ALA A 195 -13.47 11.51 -1.36
C ALA A 195 -13.43 11.41 0.16
N ARG A 196 -12.28 11.64 0.76
CA ARG A 196 -12.12 11.60 2.21
C ARG A 196 -11.19 12.69 2.73
N GLY A 197 -11.33 12.99 4.01
CA GLY A 197 -10.45 13.90 4.73
C GLY A 197 -10.60 13.73 6.23
N GLY A 198 -9.52 13.97 6.95
CA GLY A 198 -9.47 13.91 8.40
C GLY A 198 -8.10 13.56 8.92
N GLU A 199 -7.97 13.50 10.24
CA GLU A 199 -6.73 13.11 10.91
C GLU A 199 -6.50 11.60 10.81
N GLY A 200 -7.60 10.84 10.76
CA GLY A 200 -7.57 9.38 10.80
C GLY A 200 -7.69 8.83 12.23
N PRO A 201 -7.56 7.51 12.42
CA PRO A 201 -7.83 6.84 13.69
C PRO A 201 -6.75 7.05 14.77
N ARG A 202 -5.74 7.87 14.51
CA ARG A 202 -4.70 8.27 15.46
C ARG A 202 -4.50 9.77 15.39
N GLU A 203 -4.22 10.38 16.53
CA GLU A 203 -3.91 11.79 16.65
C GLU A 203 -2.52 12.06 16.10
N THR A 204 -2.45 12.65 14.92
CA THR A 204 -1.20 13.02 14.23
C THR A 204 -0.94 14.52 14.31
N GLY A 205 -1.94 15.30 14.72
CA GLY A 205 -1.89 16.76 14.78
C GLY A 205 -2.11 17.44 13.42
N TYR A 206 -2.50 16.67 12.38
CA TYR A 206 -2.80 17.17 11.03
C TYR A 206 -3.73 16.23 10.28
N ASN A 207 -4.33 16.71 9.19
CA ASN A 207 -5.13 15.84 8.31
C ASN A 207 -4.22 14.83 7.60
N GLY A 208 -4.16 13.63 8.13
CA GLY A 208 -3.32 12.54 7.65
C GLY A 208 -3.97 11.70 6.57
N ASP A 209 -5.28 11.53 6.64
CA ASP A 209 -6.07 10.84 5.63
C ASP A 209 -6.76 11.86 4.74
N GLN A 210 -6.35 11.94 3.45
CA GLN A 210 -6.86 12.93 2.53
C GLN A 210 -6.75 12.47 1.09
N GLY A 211 -7.81 12.64 0.32
CA GLY A 211 -7.79 12.36 -1.11
C GLY A 211 -9.04 11.69 -1.61
N GLY A 212 -8.90 10.91 -2.68
CA GLY A 212 -10.01 10.21 -3.28
C GLY A 212 -9.67 9.45 -4.55
N GLN A 213 -10.71 8.83 -5.10
CA GLN A 213 -10.63 8.06 -6.33
C GLN A 213 -11.87 8.32 -7.18
N VAL A 214 -11.70 8.34 -8.48
CA VAL A 214 -12.79 8.27 -9.45
C VAL A 214 -12.49 7.17 -10.46
N LYS A 215 -13.45 6.28 -10.67
CA LYS A 215 -13.41 5.27 -11.74
C LYS A 215 -14.59 5.49 -12.67
N PHE A 216 -14.35 5.34 -13.96
CA PHE A 216 -15.36 5.47 -14.99
C PHE A 216 -15.18 4.37 -16.03
N ASN A 217 -16.27 3.79 -16.50
CA ASN A 217 -16.25 2.94 -17.70
C ASN A 217 -17.45 3.20 -18.59
N ILE A 218 -17.28 2.84 -19.87
CA ILE A 218 -18.33 2.84 -20.87
C ILE A 218 -18.23 1.54 -21.67
N THR A 219 -19.35 0.84 -21.78
CA THR A 219 -19.46 -0.46 -22.45
C THR A 219 -20.41 -0.37 -23.63
N LYS A 220 -19.91 -0.70 -24.82
CA LYS A 220 -20.70 -0.88 -26.02
C LYS A 220 -20.95 -2.36 -26.24
N MET A 221 -22.20 -2.77 -26.14
CA MET A 221 -22.64 -4.12 -26.53
C MET A 221 -22.70 -4.21 -28.04
N LEU A 222 -22.31 -5.33 -28.58
CA LEU A 222 -22.35 -5.71 -29.97
C LEU A 222 -23.15 -7.02 -30.11
N ASP A 223 -23.59 -7.38 -31.31
CA ASP A 223 -24.36 -8.63 -31.53
C ASP A 223 -23.55 -9.87 -31.12
N ASN A 224 -22.21 -9.78 -31.10
CA ASN A 224 -21.28 -10.88 -30.84
C ASN A 224 -20.34 -10.62 -29.67
N GLY A 225 -20.67 -9.73 -28.75
CA GLY A 225 -19.83 -9.46 -27.58
C GLY A 225 -19.87 -7.99 -27.13
N HIS A 226 -18.76 -7.50 -26.59
CA HIS A 226 -18.69 -6.10 -26.14
C HIS A 226 -17.29 -5.49 -26.29
N ILE A 227 -17.25 -4.15 -26.27
CA ILE A 227 -16.04 -3.35 -26.13
C ILE A 227 -16.27 -2.42 -24.95
N ARG A 228 -15.32 -2.40 -24.01
CA ARG A 228 -15.34 -1.53 -22.83
C ARG A 228 -14.11 -0.66 -22.78
N PHE A 229 -14.30 0.63 -22.50
CA PHE A 229 -13.27 1.58 -22.14
C PHE A 229 -13.37 1.89 -20.66
N PHE A 230 -12.26 1.99 -19.96
CA PHE A 230 -12.24 2.33 -18.55
C PHE A 230 -11.12 3.32 -18.21
N TYR A 231 -11.37 4.12 -17.21
CA TYR A 231 -10.48 5.13 -16.67
C TYR A 231 -10.50 5.09 -15.16
N LYS A 232 -9.34 5.30 -14.54
CA LYS A 232 -9.16 5.45 -13.10
C LYS A 232 -8.25 6.63 -12.81
N ASN A 233 -8.66 7.46 -11.87
CA ASN A 233 -7.81 8.44 -11.21
C ASN A 233 -7.87 8.20 -9.71
N LEU A 234 -6.72 8.02 -9.09
CA LEU A 234 -6.51 7.93 -7.65
C LEU A 234 -5.49 9.00 -7.25
N ASP A 235 -5.82 9.82 -6.27
CA ASP A 235 -4.89 10.72 -5.59
C ASP A 235 -5.28 10.72 -4.10
N ASP A 236 -4.52 9.99 -3.30
CA ASP A 236 -4.89 9.68 -1.93
C ASP A 236 -3.67 9.55 -1.03
N LYS A 237 -3.78 10.08 0.19
CA LYS A 237 -2.76 10.05 1.23
C LYS A 237 -3.34 9.43 2.49
N VAL A 238 -2.50 8.66 3.19
CA VAL A 238 -2.84 8.02 4.46
C VAL A 238 -1.68 8.18 5.42
N SER A 239 -1.95 8.66 6.62
CA SER A 239 -0.94 8.69 7.66
C SER A 239 -0.46 7.28 8.02
N THR A 240 0.84 7.16 8.17
CA THR A 240 1.47 5.96 8.71
C THR A 240 1.79 6.18 10.17
N TYR A 241 1.11 5.47 11.06
CA TYR A 241 1.25 5.61 12.51
C TYR A 241 1.65 4.30 13.20
N LEU A 242 2.06 3.32 12.45
CA LEU A 242 2.66 2.08 12.94
C LEU A 242 4.13 2.01 12.53
N PRO A 243 5.00 1.35 13.31
CA PRO A 243 4.71 0.65 14.57
C PRO A 243 4.49 1.60 15.76
N SER A 244 3.67 1.18 16.71
CA SER A 244 3.53 1.86 18.00
C SER A 244 4.53 1.33 19.01
N PRO A 245 5.11 2.17 19.89
CA PRO A 245 6.05 1.74 20.91
C PRO A 245 5.35 0.88 21.98
N VAL A 246 6.05 -0.15 22.45
CA VAL A 246 5.59 -1.03 23.53
C VAL A 246 6.70 -1.26 24.54
N LEU A 247 6.35 -1.41 25.81
CA LEU A 247 7.29 -1.77 26.87
C LEU A 247 7.43 -3.30 26.93
N VAL A 248 8.67 -3.80 26.76
CA VAL A 248 9.00 -5.22 26.94
C VAL A 248 9.29 -5.45 28.42
N LYS A 249 8.43 -6.26 29.08
CA LYS A 249 8.54 -6.56 30.52
C LYS A 249 9.37 -7.80 30.84
N GLY A 250 9.76 -8.57 29.83
CA GLY A 250 10.41 -9.87 29.96
C GLY A 250 9.43 -11.04 29.80
N ASP A 251 9.97 -12.24 29.64
CA ASP A 251 9.20 -13.50 29.50
C ASP A 251 8.12 -13.48 28.41
N GLY A 252 8.29 -12.64 27.39
CA GLY A 252 7.31 -12.47 26.28
C GLY A 252 6.11 -11.58 26.65
N GLU A 253 6.12 -10.93 27.79
CA GLU A 253 5.10 -9.96 28.18
C GLU A 253 5.42 -8.57 27.63
N TYR A 254 4.38 -7.92 27.09
CA TYR A 254 4.40 -6.55 26.62
C TYR A 254 3.44 -5.69 27.45
N GLY A 255 3.69 -4.40 27.48
CA GLY A 255 2.81 -3.47 28.18
C GLY A 255 2.83 -2.08 27.53
N PRO A 256 1.91 -1.20 27.94
CA PRO A 256 1.92 0.18 27.49
C PRO A 256 3.17 0.88 27.97
N VAL A 257 3.68 1.80 27.15
CA VAL A 257 4.72 2.74 27.54
C VAL A 257 4.06 3.82 28.44
N PRO A 258 4.59 4.10 29.64
CA PRO A 258 4.04 5.16 30.49
C PRO A 258 4.05 6.51 29.78
N GLY A 259 2.92 7.22 29.78
CA GLY A 259 2.78 8.51 29.12
C GLY A 259 2.46 8.46 27.62
N TYR A 260 2.29 7.25 27.06
CA TYR A 260 1.90 7.07 25.66
C TYR A 260 0.71 6.11 25.54
N ASP A 261 -0.36 6.57 24.90
CA ASP A 261 -1.54 5.77 24.60
C ASP A 261 -1.52 5.32 23.13
N ALA A 262 -1.07 4.09 22.90
CA ALA A 262 -1.02 3.49 21.55
C ALA A 262 -2.40 3.30 20.89
N SER A 263 -3.50 3.51 21.61
CA SER A 263 -4.85 3.42 21.05
C SER A 263 -5.31 4.70 20.35
N SER A 264 -4.80 5.85 20.75
CA SER A 264 -5.17 7.17 20.22
C SER A 264 -3.98 7.94 19.64
N GLN A 265 -2.79 7.81 20.22
CA GLN A 265 -1.62 8.60 19.84
C GLN A 265 -0.80 7.96 18.70
N ALA A 266 -0.05 8.81 18.00
CA ALA A 266 0.91 8.42 16.96
C ALA A 266 2.30 8.98 17.28
N LEU A 267 3.33 8.49 16.59
CA LEU A 267 4.67 9.10 16.61
C LEU A 267 4.76 10.34 15.72
N ASN A 268 3.80 10.48 14.81
CA ASN A 268 3.59 11.66 13.99
C ASN A 268 3.24 12.85 14.85
N SER A 269 3.65 14.05 14.41
CA SER A 269 3.38 15.27 15.16
C SER A 269 3.27 16.47 14.23
N ALA A 270 2.40 17.42 14.59
CA ALA A 270 2.32 18.72 13.93
C ALA A 270 3.61 19.54 14.03
N TYR A 271 4.48 19.20 14.97
CA TYR A 271 5.75 19.88 15.21
C TYR A 271 6.96 19.19 14.55
N ASN A 272 6.74 18.08 13.85
CA ASN A 272 7.76 17.37 13.08
C ASN A 272 7.20 16.96 11.72
N THR A 273 6.86 17.94 10.89
CA THR A 273 6.23 17.73 9.58
C THR A 273 7.18 17.84 8.41
N ASN A 274 8.35 18.46 8.60
CA ASN A 274 9.34 18.62 7.54
C ASN A 274 10.65 18.02 7.98
N ILE A 275 11.23 17.21 7.12
CA ILE A 275 12.57 16.68 7.28
C ILE A 275 13.43 17.10 6.09
N SER A 276 14.69 17.39 6.38
CA SER A 276 15.73 17.56 5.35
C SER A 276 16.49 16.25 5.24
N THR A 277 16.69 15.80 4.03
CA THR A 277 17.40 14.56 3.70
C THR A 277 18.27 14.80 2.46
N PHE A 278 18.89 13.75 1.93
CA PHE A 278 19.69 13.78 0.71
C PHE A 278 19.19 12.76 -0.29
N ASP A 279 19.28 13.12 -1.56
CA ASP A 279 19.16 12.12 -2.62
C ASP A 279 20.43 11.24 -2.71
N SER A 280 20.43 10.26 -3.60
CA SER A 280 21.56 9.36 -3.82
C SER A 280 22.80 10.05 -4.43
N TYR A 281 22.66 11.27 -4.90
CA TYR A 281 23.74 12.10 -5.45
C TYR A 281 24.31 13.10 -4.43
N GLY A 282 23.71 13.13 -3.21
CA GLY A 282 24.12 14.05 -2.14
C GLY A 282 23.49 15.43 -2.24
N ASN A 283 22.46 15.63 -3.05
CA ASN A 283 21.73 16.89 -3.08
C ASN A 283 20.72 16.96 -1.95
N PRO A 284 20.59 18.12 -1.27
CA PRO A 284 19.62 18.29 -0.20
C PRO A 284 18.18 18.27 -0.74
N GLU A 285 17.32 17.60 0.00
CA GLU A 285 15.90 17.49 -0.28
C GLU A 285 15.07 17.72 0.97
N ASN A 286 13.93 18.35 0.81
CA ASN A 286 12.94 18.51 1.88
C ASN A 286 11.74 17.59 1.63
N ARG A 287 11.31 16.92 2.69
CA ARG A 287 10.16 16.00 2.66
C ARG A 287 9.11 16.44 3.65
N ASP A 288 7.86 16.28 3.26
CA ASP A 288 6.71 16.51 4.13
C ASP A 288 6.25 15.17 4.73
N VAL A 289 6.40 15.00 6.04
CA VAL A 289 5.99 13.77 6.75
C VAL A 289 4.48 13.54 6.66
N ARG A 290 3.70 14.59 6.41
CA ARG A 290 2.24 14.50 6.23
C ARG A 290 1.82 13.79 4.96
N ASP A 291 2.76 13.56 4.03
CA ASP A 291 2.48 12.76 2.83
C ASP A 291 2.20 11.29 3.18
N GLY A 292 2.77 10.77 4.27
CA GLY A 292 2.49 9.42 4.74
C GLY A 292 2.68 8.38 3.65
N ILE A 293 1.63 7.59 3.36
CA ILE A 293 1.54 6.74 2.17
C ILE A 293 0.76 7.50 1.11
N GLU A 294 1.47 8.11 0.17
CA GLU A 294 0.90 8.79 -0.98
C GLU A 294 0.75 7.82 -2.14
N SER A 295 -0.41 7.85 -2.79
CA SER A 295 -0.75 6.98 -3.93
C SER A 295 -1.40 7.80 -5.03
N LYS A 296 -0.75 7.84 -6.20
CA LYS A 296 -1.25 8.50 -7.41
C LYS A 296 -1.32 7.52 -8.55
N VAL A 297 -2.49 7.39 -9.16
CA VAL A 297 -2.71 6.54 -10.34
C VAL A 297 -3.56 7.27 -11.35
N ASN A 298 -3.09 7.33 -12.58
CA ASN A 298 -3.88 7.64 -13.75
C ASN A 298 -3.81 6.45 -14.70
N SER A 299 -4.93 5.78 -14.95
CA SER A 299 -4.93 4.66 -15.88
C SER A 299 -6.08 4.73 -16.87
N PHE A 300 -5.80 4.25 -18.06
CA PHE A 300 -6.76 4.08 -19.14
C PHE A 300 -6.63 2.69 -19.71
N GLY A 301 -7.75 2.04 -20.01
CA GLY A 301 -7.74 0.71 -20.59
C GLY A 301 -8.90 0.43 -21.52
N VAL A 302 -8.76 -0.69 -22.23
CA VAL A 302 -9.76 -1.20 -23.17
C VAL A 302 -9.87 -2.71 -22.99
N GLU A 303 -11.08 -3.19 -22.90
CA GLU A 303 -11.43 -4.61 -22.98
C GLU A 303 -12.23 -4.87 -24.25
N VAL A 304 -11.89 -5.92 -24.96
CA VAL A 304 -12.62 -6.42 -26.15
C VAL A 304 -12.91 -7.89 -25.90
N ASP A 305 -14.19 -8.26 -25.90
CA ASP A 305 -14.66 -9.64 -25.76
C ASP A 305 -15.66 -9.92 -26.89
N LEU A 306 -15.28 -10.74 -27.86
CA LEU A 306 -16.04 -10.97 -29.08
C LEU A 306 -16.04 -12.44 -29.49
N GLU A 307 -17.19 -12.96 -29.86
CA GLU A 307 -17.29 -14.17 -30.66
C GLU A 307 -16.97 -13.84 -32.14
N VAL A 308 -15.74 -14.10 -32.56
CA VAL A 308 -15.25 -13.73 -33.91
C VAL A 308 -15.60 -14.75 -34.99
N ALA A 309 -15.98 -15.96 -34.59
CA ALA A 309 -16.55 -17.01 -35.42
C ALA A 309 -17.31 -17.99 -34.51
N GLU A 310 -18.08 -18.90 -35.07
CA GLU A 310 -18.84 -19.91 -34.32
C GLU A 310 -17.97 -20.60 -33.25
N ASN A 311 -18.33 -20.42 -31.97
CA ASN A 311 -17.60 -20.95 -30.81
C ASN A 311 -16.11 -20.56 -30.77
N LEU A 312 -15.72 -19.43 -31.36
CA LEU A 312 -14.38 -18.87 -31.32
C LEU A 312 -14.42 -17.46 -30.74
N PHE A 313 -13.91 -17.33 -29.53
CA PHE A 313 -13.93 -16.10 -28.75
C PHE A 313 -12.55 -15.44 -28.74
N LEU A 314 -12.54 -14.13 -28.90
CA LEU A 314 -11.38 -13.27 -28.74
C LEU A 314 -11.56 -12.44 -27.49
N LEU A 315 -10.61 -12.53 -26.55
CA LEU A 315 -10.53 -11.65 -25.42
C LEU A 315 -9.22 -10.86 -25.49
N ASN A 316 -9.30 -9.54 -25.39
CA ASN A 316 -8.12 -8.70 -25.24
C ASN A 316 -8.36 -7.65 -24.17
N LYS A 317 -7.45 -7.60 -23.21
CA LYS A 317 -7.41 -6.58 -22.15
C LYS A 317 -6.13 -5.78 -22.29
N PHE A 318 -6.27 -4.48 -22.37
CA PHE A 318 -5.15 -3.54 -22.45
C PHE A 318 -5.29 -2.45 -21.39
N ARG A 319 -4.20 -2.10 -20.72
CA ARG A 319 -4.15 -0.96 -19.80
C ARG A 319 -2.78 -0.28 -19.88
N ILE A 320 -2.80 1.05 -19.83
CA ILE A 320 -1.65 1.89 -19.55
C ILE A 320 -1.91 2.66 -18.27
N SER A 321 -0.91 2.75 -17.40
CA SER A 321 -1.02 3.41 -16.11
C SER A 321 0.21 4.25 -15.83
N ASP A 322 -0.03 5.46 -15.35
CA ASP A 322 0.95 6.33 -14.69
C ASP A 322 0.74 6.17 -13.18
N ILE A 323 1.79 5.74 -12.47
CA ILE A 323 1.74 5.35 -11.06
C ILE A 323 2.92 5.96 -10.33
N SER A 324 2.65 6.75 -9.29
CA SER A 324 3.66 7.35 -8.43
C SER A 324 3.17 7.52 -7.00
N GLY A 325 4.06 7.93 -6.09
CA GLY A 325 3.71 8.14 -4.70
C GLY A 325 4.90 8.08 -3.75
N GLY A 326 4.68 7.59 -2.56
CA GLY A 326 5.73 7.45 -1.57
C GLY A 326 5.25 6.84 -0.27
N PHE A 327 6.21 6.58 0.59
CA PHE A 327 5.98 6.11 1.95
C PHE A 327 6.93 6.86 2.87
N ILE A 328 6.41 7.73 3.72
CA ILE A 328 7.19 8.47 4.71
C ILE A 328 6.56 8.31 6.09
N ALA A 329 7.36 7.88 7.07
CA ALA A 329 6.87 7.60 8.41
C ALA A 329 7.95 7.62 9.48
N PRO A 330 7.64 8.06 10.70
CA PRO A 330 8.49 7.85 11.86
C PRO A 330 8.36 6.40 12.35
N PHE A 331 9.50 5.77 12.59
CA PHE A 331 9.60 4.47 13.25
C PHE A 331 10.37 4.63 14.55
N THR A 332 9.90 4.09 15.65
CA THR A 332 10.63 4.16 16.92
C THR A 332 11.93 3.37 16.81
N ASP A 333 13.06 4.04 17.02
CA ASP A 333 14.37 3.43 17.12
C ASP A 333 14.70 2.99 18.56
N GLY A 334 14.07 3.61 19.54
CA GLY A 334 14.19 3.23 20.94
C GLY A 334 13.95 4.38 21.92
N PHE A 335 14.20 4.07 23.18
CA PHE A 335 14.26 5.08 24.24
C PHE A 335 15.74 5.29 24.57
N PRO A 336 16.25 6.53 24.49
CA PRO A 336 17.67 6.80 24.65
C PRO A 336 18.28 6.30 25.96
N ALA A 337 17.50 6.16 27.01
CA ALA A 337 17.98 5.71 28.33
C ALA A 337 16.98 4.78 29.07
N GLY A 338 16.09 4.11 28.32
CA GLY A 338 14.92 3.46 28.91
C GLY A 338 13.85 4.49 29.30
N PRO A 339 12.72 4.05 29.90
CA PRO A 339 11.68 4.96 30.37
C PRO A 339 12.26 5.80 31.53
N GLY A 340 12.74 6.99 31.20
CA GLY A 340 13.40 7.87 32.18
C GLY A 340 13.59 9.29 31.67
N ASP A 341 14.10 10.13 32.53
CA ASP A 341 14.47 11.50 32.26
C ASP A 341 15.51 11.59 31.12
N VAL A 342 15.23 12.41 30.14
CA VAL A 342 16.10 12.67 28.98
C VAL A 342 17.49 13.19 29.37
N SER A 343 17.67 13.73 30.57
CA SER A 343 18.95 14.25 31.08
C SER A 343 20.04 13.20 31.12
N ASN A 344 19.71 11.94 31.42
CA ASN A 344 20.67 10.84 31.41
C ASN A 344 21.18 10.54 30.00
N PHE A 345 20.29 10.62 29.02
CA PHE A 345 20.66 10.47 27.62
C PHE A 345 21.56 11.61 27.16
N ALA A 346 21.20 12.87 27.47
CA ALA A 346 21.99 14.04 27.11
C ALA A 346 23.42 13.97 27.68
N SER A 347 23.56 13.54 28.94
CA SER A 347 24.87 13.36 29.58
C SER A 347 25.67 12.25 28.91
N ALA A 348 25.05 11.13 28.58
CA ALA A 348 25.72 10.02 27.90
C ALA A 348 26.15 10.40 26.47
N LEU A 349 25.28 11.11 25.73
CA LEU A 349 25.60 11.61 24.40
C LEU A 349 26.78 12.57 24.42
N CYS A 350 26.78 13.53 25.36
CA CYS A 350 27.89 14.47 25.53
C CYS A 350 29.22 13.76 25.84
N ALA A 351 29.21 12.78 26.76
CA ALA A 351 30.42 12.06 27.15
C ALA A 351 31.07 11.23 26.01
N GLY A 352 30.29 10.91 24.98
CA GLY A 352 30.73 10.17 23.78
C GLY A 352 31.14 11.06 22.61
N ALA A 353 30.95 12.38 22.70
CA ALA A 353 31.15 13.32 21.61
C ALA A 353 32.38 14.24 21.83
N THR A 354 32.80 14.88 20.74
CA THR A 354 33.83 15.95 20.74
C THR A 354 33.27 17.14 19.95
N ASP A 355 33.87 18.31 20.12
CA ASP A 355 33.60 19.45 19.24
C ASP A 355 34.18 19.23 17.83
N GLY A 356 33.88 20.11 16.89
CA GLY A 356 34.36 20.05 15.50
C GLY A 356 35.90 20.09 15.38
N ASP A 357 36.60 20.52 16.41
CA ASP A 357 38.06 20.53 16.50
C ASP A 357 38.66 19.29 17.21
N GLY A 358 37.80 18.37 17.66
CA GLY A 358 38.16 17.15 18.36
C GLY A 358 38.44 17.32 19.85
N ASN A 359 38.06 18.45 20.46
CA ASN A 359 38.24 18.67 21.89
C ASN A 359 37.09 18.02 22.67
N ALA A 360 37.35 17.69 23.94
CA ALA A 360 36.33 17.20 24.86
C ALA A 360 35.28 18.30 25.15
N LEU A 361 34.04 17.93 25.13
CA LEU A 361 32.90 18.79 25.45
C LEU A 361 32.75 18.99 26.98
N ASN A 362 32.04 20.05 27.37
CA ASN A 362 31.72 20.33 28.75
C ASN A 362 30.49 19.56 29.22
N CYS A 363 30.67 18.33 29.63
CA CYS A 363 29.59 17.45 30.05
C CYS A 363 29.20 17.53 31.54
N ASP A 364 29.80 18.48 32.31
CA ASP A 364 29.44 18.70 33.72
C ASP A 364 27.99 19.21 33.87
N SER A 365 27.48 19.85 32.84
CA SER A 365 26.06 20.26 32.72
C SER A 365 25.62 20.17 31.27
N THR A 366 24.57 19.42 31.02
CA THR A 366 23.88 19.40 29.73
C THR A 366 22.52 20.07 29.86
N SER A 367 22.04 20.72 28.81
CA SER A 367 20.71 21.30 28.78
C SER A 367 19.88 20.64 27.67
N VAL A 368 18.64 20.33 28.00
CA VAL A 368 17.64 19.84 27.05
C VAL A 368 16.49 20.82 27.02
N VAL A 369 16.16 21.34 25.85
CA VAL A 369 15.05 22.29 25.68
C VAL A 369 14.11 21.83 24.59
N LEU A 370 12.86 22.26 24.67
CA LEU A 370 11.88 22.11 23.58
C LEU A 370 12.35 22.96 22.39
N ALA A 371 12.58 22.33 21.25
CA ALA A 371 13.08 23.00 20.06
C ALA A 371 11.99 23.79 19.33
N ASN A 372 10.73 23.32 19.42
CA ASN A 372 9.61 23.89 18.68
C ASN A 372 8.30 23.76 19.46
N GLY A 373 7.18 24.19 18.85
CA GLY A 373 5.85 24.07 19.45
C GLY A 373 5.65 24.93 20.71
N PRO A 374 4.63 24.63 21.52
CA PRO A 374 4.36 25.34 22.76
C PRO A 374 5.50 25.20 23.77
N GLY A 375 5.95 26.32 24.36
CA GLY A 375 7.06 26.33 25.31
C GLY A 375 8.46 26.19 24.66
N ALA A 376 8.59 26.42 23.35
CA ALA A 376 9.89 26.39 22.68
C ALA A 376 10.94 27.23 23.42
N GLY A 377 12.12 26.65 23.70
CA GLY A 377 13.19 27.21 24.52
C GLY A 377 13.09 26.91 26.02
N GLU A 378 11.98 26.34 26.49
CA GLU A 378 11.84 25.92 27.90
C GLU A 378 12.61 24.61 28.15
N VAL A 379 13.19 24.50 29.36
CA VAL A 379 13.90 23.27 29.75
C VAL A 379 12.94 22.09 29.86
N TYR A 380 13.32 20.98 29.23
CA TYR A 380 12.56 19.74 29.25
C TYR A 380 13.29 18.67 30.06
N THR A 381 12.58 18.04 30.98
CA THR A 381 13.09 16.95 31.84
C THR A 381 12.23 15.69 31.79
N GLY A 382 11.27 15.63 30.85
CA GLY A 382 10.37 14.50 30.68
C GLY A 382 11.03 13.32 29.95
N GLN A 383 10.17 12.41 29.55
CA GLN A 383 10.60 11.26 28.74
C GLN A 383 10.74 11.65 27.27
N ALA A 384 11.74 11.08 26.62
CA ALA A 384 11.97 11.26 25.19
C ALA A 384 12.15 9.91 24.50
N PHE A 385 11.92 9.89 23.22
CA PHE A 385 12.20 8.73 22.38
C PHE A 385 12.88 9.15 21.08
N THR A 386 13.61 8.22 20.48
CA THR A 386 14.21 8.40 19.18
C THR A 386 13.38 7.76 18.10
N ASN A 387 13.22 8.47 17.00
CA ASN A 387 12.57 8.01 15.79
C ASN A 387 13.58 7.89 14.67
N LEU A 388 13.54 6.76 14.00
CA LEU A 388 14.10 6.60 12.68
C LEU A 388 13.11 7.09 11.64
N GLN A 389 13.49 8.05 10.82
CA GLN A 389 12.66 8.49 9.72
C GLN A 389 12.86 7.53 8.53
N PHE A 390 11.77 6.92 8.13
CA PHE A 390 11.68 6.09 6.95
C PHE A 390 11.11 6.92 5.80
N ASP A 391 11.83 7.03 4.69
CA ASP A 391 11.40 7.81 3.52
C ASP A 391 11.71 7.05 2.24
N THR A 392 10.66 6.55 1.58
CA THR A 392 10.74 6.01 0.23
C THR A 392 9.93 6.85 -0.72
N ARG A 393 10.46 7.06 -1.92
CA ARG A 393 9.76 7.71 -3.02
C ARG A 393 9.53 6.72 -4.13
N ILE A 394 8.35 6.81 -4.68
CA ILE A 394 7.93 6.04 -5.83
C ILE A 394 7.74 7.04 -6.95
N ASN A 395 8.84 7.30 -7.68
CA ASN A 395 8.86 8.32 -8.72
C ASN A 395 8.09 7.87 -9.95
N ASP A 396 8.23 6.60 -10.33
CA ASP A 396 7.50 6.00 -11.44
C ASP A 396 7.39 4.48 -11.26
N LEU A 397 6.17 3.96 -11.25
CA LEU A 397 5.83 2.55 -11.42
C LEU A 397 4.86 2.37 -12.60
N GLY A 398 4.91 3.29 -13.56
CA GLY A 398 4.08 3.26 -14.75
C GLY A 398 4.19 1.94 -15.48
N ASN A 399 3.07 1.49 -16.03
CA ASN A 399 3.07 0.21 -16.73
C ASN A 399 2.14 0.23 -17.95
N MET A 400 2.47 -0.61 -18.91
CA MET A 400 1.63 -0.97 -20.05
C MET A 400 1.45 -2.48 -20.05
N ILE A 401 0.22 -2.94 -19.99
CA ILE A 401 -0.13 -4.35 -19.89
C ILE A 401 -1.11 -4.71 -21.00
N ASN A 402 -0.88 -5.83 -21.66
CA ASN A 402 -1.82 -6.40 -22.61
C ASN A 402 -1.92 -7.91 -22.41
N ASP A 403 -3.13 -8.41 -22.25
CA ASP A 403 -3.44 -9.84 -22.22
C ASP A 403 -4.40 -10.15 -23.36
N PHE A 404 -3.93 -10.96 -24.30
CA PHE A 404 -4.67 -11.38 -25.48
C PHE A 404 -4.87 -12.87 -25.47
N SER A 405 -6.11 -13.34 -25.71
CA SER A 405 -6.39 -14.76 -25.86
C SER A 405 -7.44 -15.06 -26.93
N LEU A 406 -7.33 -16.25 -27.48
CA LEU A 406 -8.33 -16.89 -28.33
C LEU A 406 -8.79 -18.17 -27.65
N ARG A 407 -10.09 -18.33 -27.48
CA ARG A 407 -10.72 -19.53 -26.94
C ARG A 407 -11.60 -20.17 -27.98
N LYS A 408 -11.43 -21.47 -28.18
CA LYS A 408 -12.25 -22.27 -29.08
C LYS A 408 -12.94 -23.40 -28.31
N GLU A 409 -14.24 -23.41 -28.37
CA GLU A 409 -15.06 -24.52 -27.91
C GLU A 409 -15.31 -25.49 -29.08
N PHE A 410 -15.06 -26.77 -28.84
CA PHE A 410 -15.26 -27.82 -29.84
C PHE A 410 -16.46 -28.69 -29.46
N ASP A 411 -17.21 -29.16 -30.45
CA ASP A 411 -18.41 -29.99 -30.26
C ASP A 411 -18.17 -31.30 -29.51
N ASN A 412 -16.92 -31.70 -29.32
CA ASN A 412 -16.52 -32.91 -28.59
C ASN A 412 -16.21 -32.68 -27.11
N GLY A 413 -16.59 -31.53 -26.55
CA GLY A 413 -16.38 -31.17 -25.16
C GLY A 413 -14.95 -30.71 -24.82
N ILE A 414 -14.14 -30.38 -25.84
CA ILE A 414 -12.84 -29.74 -25.65
C ILE A 414 -13.01 -28.22 -25.69
N ASP A 415 -12.42 -27.53 -24.71
CA ASP A 415 -12.23 -26.10 -24.69
C ASP A 415 -10.73 -25.80 -24.75
N LEU A 416 -10.30 -25.04 -25.75
CA LEU A 416 -8.90 -24.67 -25.94
C LEU A 416 -8.74 -23.15 -25.88
N THR A 417 -7.97 -22.66 -24.92
CA THR A 417 -7.53 -21.26 -24.84
C THR A 417 -6.05 -21.16 -25.16
N VAL A 418 -5.67 -20.25 -26.06
CA VAL A 418 -4.29 -19.87 -26.33
C VAL A 418 -4.16 -18.37 -26.14
N GLY A 419 -3.18 -17.94 -25.36
CA GLY A 419 -3.00 -16.53 -25.05
C GLY A 419 -1.55 -16.08 -25.05
N TYR A 420 -1.41 -14.76 -25.05
CA TYR A 420 -0.13 -14.07 -24.95
C TYR A 420 -0.26 -12.83 -24.07
N TYR A 421 0.46 -12.87 -22.97
CA TYR A 421 0.57 -11.76 -22.04
C TYR A 421 1.84 -10.95 -22.30
N TYR A 422 1.71 -9.64 -22.22
CA TYR A 422 2.81 -8.69 -22.32
C TYR A 422 2.66 -7.62 -21.23
N SER A 423 3.75 -7.34 -20.52
CA SER A 423 3.85 -6.26 -19.57
C SER A 423 5.18 -5.54 -19.74
N ASN A 424 5.12 -4.22 -19.70
CA ASN A 424 6.28 -3.33 -19.58
C ASN A 424 6.04 -2.41 -18.39
N GLN A 425 6.92 -2.45 -17.39
CA GLN A 425 6.79 -1.67 -16.17
C GLN A 425 8.09 -0.96 -15.85
N ASP A 426 7.98 0.35 -15.61
CA ASP A 426 9.06 1.17 -15.05
C ASP A 426 9.09 1.02 -13.53
N ILE A 427 10.30 1.10 -12.94
CA ILE A 427 10.53 1.07 -11.50
C ILE A 427 11.58 2.14 -11.18
N ALA A 428 11.14 3.38 -11.08
CA ALA A 428 11.96 4.49 -10.64
C ALA A 428 11.58 4.82 -9.19
N THR A 429 12.40 4.39 -8.25
CA THR A 429 12.16 4.55 -6.81
C THR A 429 13.43 4.97 -6.10
N SER A 430 13.28 5.68 -4.99
CA SER A 430 14.39 6.03 -4.12
C SER A 430 14.06 5.74 -2.65
N TRP A 431 15.08 5.52 -1.86
CA TRP A 431 14.96 5.29 -0.42
C TRP A 431 16.06 6.05 0.30
N SER A 432 15.65 7.04 1.12
CA SER A 432 16.49 7.70 2.11
C SER A 432 16.08 7.23 3.49
N SER A 433 17.03 6.80 4.30
CA SER A 433 16.71 6.16 5.57
C SER A 433 17.79 6.40 6.62
N TRP A 434 17.42 6.12 7.88
CA TRP A 434 18.27 6.15 9.05
C TRP A 434 18.56 7.55 9.60
N GLN A 435 17.88 8.58 9.10
CA GLN A 435 17.86 9.86 9.79
C GLN A 435 17.10 9.69 11.11
N THR A 436 17.78 9.99 12.21
CA THR A 436 17.22 9.77 13.55
C THR A 436 16.91 11.10 14.21
N PHE A 437 15.70 11.19 14.78
CA PHE A 437 15.25 12.35 15.55
C PHE A 437 14.97 11.96 16.99
N ILE A 438 15.15 12.91 17.90
CA ILE A 438 14.70 12.80 19.27
C ILE A 438 13.54 13.78 19.53
N GLN A 439 12.50 13.29 20.15
CA GLN A 439 11.33 14.07 20.49
C GLN A 439 10.72 13.69 21.84
N THR A 440 9.85 14.53 22.36
CA THR A 440 9.16 14.27 23.63
C THR A 440 8.22 13.08 23.51
N LEU A 441 8.05 12.34 24.60
CA LEU A 441 7.02 11.31 24.73
C LEU A 441 5.79 11.87 25.47
N ASP A 442 5.51 13.13 25.36
CA ASP A 442 4.52 13.79 26.17
C ASP A 442 3.24 14.05 25.39
N GLY A 443 2.33 13.08 25.41
CA GLY A 443 0.97 13.26 24.90
C GLY A 443 0.87 13.47 23.39
N ASP A 444 -0.16 14.20 23.02
CA ASP A 444 -0.46 14.58 21.66
C ASP A 444 0.53 15.61 21.15
N ASN A 445 0.97 15.48 19.91
CA ASN A 445 1.88 16.43 19.28
C ASN A 445 3.25 16.54 19.96
N SER A 446 3.99 15.44 19.97
CA SER A 446 5.39 15.40 20.42
C SER A 446 6.23 16.50 19.78
N GLN A 447 7.09 17.14 20.57
CA GLN A 447 7.96 18.24 20.15
C GLN A 447 9.40 17.76 19.99
N LEU A 448 10.11 18.34 19.05
CA LEU A 448 11.54 18.09 18.87
C LEU A 448 12.33 18.67 20.05
N LEU A 449 13.50 18.09 20.32
CA LEU A 449 14.38 18.51 21.40
C LEU A 449 15.69 19.06 20.86
N THR A 450 16.24 20.10 21.49
CA THR A 450 17.61 20.54 21.31
C THR A 450 18.40 20.19 22.56
N ILE A 451 19.59 19.62 22.37
CA ILE A 451 20.50 19.24 23.46
C ILE A 451 21.80 19.99 23.29
N THR A 452 22.26 20.66 24.36
CA THR A 452 23.55 21.35 24.37
C THR A 452 24.42 20.85 25.51
N ASP A 453 25.74 20.99 25.36
CA ASP A 453 26.68 20.83 26.44
C ASP A 453 26.66 22.04 27.39
N GLY A 454 27.55 22.06 28.41
CA GLY A 454 27.63 23.13 29.41
C GLY A 454 28.15 24.47 28.88
N ASP A 455 28.76 24.50 27.72
CA ASP A 455 29.26 25.70 27.04
C ASP A 455 28.33 26.18 25.92
N GLY A 456 27.22 25.46 25.68
CA GLY A 456 26.22 25.80 24.68
C GLY A 456 26.47 25.22 23.29
N VAL A 457 27.41 24.27 23.17
CA VAL A 457 27.62 23.53 21.93
C VAL A 457 26.43 22.61 21.68
N GLU A 458 25.80 22.70 20.53
CA GLU A 458 24.67 21.84 20.16
C GLU A 458 25.13 20.42 19.84
N LEU A 459 24.59 19.45 20.56
CA LEU A 459 24.76 18.02 20.35
C LEU A 459 23.60 17.45 19.52
N VAL A 460 22.45 18.07 19.64
CA VAL A 460 21.23 17.79 18.90
C VAL A 460 20.57 19.11 18.57
N SER A 461 20.38 19.39 17.30
CA SER A 461 19.72 20.60 16.83
C SER A 461 18.34 20.25 16.25
N ASN A 462 17.28 20.90 16.73
CA ASN A 462 15.91 20.68 16.27
C ASN A 462 15.53 19.18 16.16
N GLY A 463 15.93 18.40 17.15
CA GLY A 463 15.63 16.97 17.23
C GLY A 463 16.57 16.09 16.38
N LEU A 464 17.33 16.63 15.46
CA LEU A 464 18.21 15.83 14.61
C LEU A 464 19.36 15.23 15.41
N LEU A 465 19.30 13.92 15.61
CA LEU A 465 20.30 13.14 16.34
C LEU A 465 21.37 12.54 15.42
N SER A 466 20.94 12.10 14.22
CA SER A 466 21.83 11.57 13.20
C SER A 466 21.26 11.84 11.82
N PRO A 467 22.04 12.36 10.87
CA PRO A 467 21.61 12.53 9.48
C PRO A 467 21.42 11.17 8.79
N SER A 468 20.78 11.18 7.64
CA SER A 468 20.66 10.00 6.81
C SER A 468 22.01 9.57 6.29
N PHE A 469 22.36 8.28 6.44
CA PHE A 469 23.60 7.72 5.91
C PHE A 469 23.37 6.66 4.83
N LEU A 470 22.11 6.40 4.47
CA LEU A 470 21.72 5.44 3.45
C LEU A 470 20.83 6.12 2.43
N SER A 471 21.23 6.09 1.17
CA SER A 471 20.39 6.49 0.06
C SER A 471 20.53 5.48 -1.08
N TRP A 472 19.40 4.94 -1.53
CA TRP A 472 19.30 4.05 -2.67
C TRP A 472 18.40 4.65 -3.71
N GLU A 473 18.74 4.44 -4.98
CA GLU A 473 17.94 4.84 -6.11
C GLU A 473 17.94 3.73 -7.15
N TRP A 474 16.76 3.38 -7.63
CA TRP A 474 16.54 2.42 -8.69
C TRP A 474 15.86 3.13 -9.85
N ASP A 475 16.41 2.98 -11.03
CA ASP A 475 15.80 3.34 -12.31
C ASP A 475 15.87 2.12 -13.21
N LEU A 476 14.83 1.32 -13.16
CA LEU A 476 14.75 0.00 -13.78
C LEU A 476 13.54 -0.07 -14.70
N ASN A 477 13.65 -0.91 -15.73
CA ASN A 477 12.54 -1.29 -16.59
C ASN A 477 12.45 -2.81 -16.67
N TYR A 478 11.25 -3.35 -16.50
CA TYR A 478 10.95 -4.77 -16.56
C TYR A 478 9.98 -5.06 -17.70
N VAL A 479 10.37 -5.98 -18.61
CA VAL A 479 9.53 -6.45 -19.72
C VAL A 479 9.24 -7.91 -19.53
N THR A 480 7.96 -8.27 -19.35
CA THR A 480 7.50 -9.65 -19.24
C THR A 480 6.72 -10.06 -20.49
N LYS A 481 7.03 -11.24 -21.02
CA LYS A 481 6.37 -11.88 -22.16
C LYS A 481 5.99 -13.29 -21.76
N ALA A 482 4.72 -13.65 -21.89
CA ALA A 482 4.26 -14.97 -21.45
C ALA A 482 3.21 -15.58 -22.38
N PRO A 483 3.60 -16.43 -23.32
CA PRO A 483 2.65 -17.30 -24.00
C PRO A 483 2.07 -18.32 -23.01
N TYR A 484 0.76 -18.58 -23.13
CA TYR A 484 0.09 -19.58 -22.31
C TYR A 484 -0.96 -20.36 -23.11
N MET A 485 -1.30 -21.52 -22.61
CA MET A 485 -2.34 -22.38 -23.15
C MET A 485 -3.08 -23.08 -22.01
N ASN A 486 -4.38 -23.19 -22.16
CA ASN A 486 -5.23 -23.99 -21.30
C ASN A 486 -6.09 -24.92 -22.16
N VAL A 487 -6.29 -26.14 -21.69
CA VAL A 487 -7.17 -27.12 -22.31
C VAL A 487 -8.10 -27.67 -21.24
N GLY A 488 -9.37 -27.41 -21.39
CA GLY A 488 -10.46 -28.05 -20.66
C GLY A 488 -11.02 -29.22 -21.47
N PHE A 489 -11.35 -30.30 -20.79
CA PHE A 489 -11.98 -31.46 -21.40
C PHE A 489 -13.07 -32.01 -20.50
N GLU A 490 -14.31 -31.97 -20.98
CA GLU A 490 -15.45 -32.59 -20.34
C GLU A 490 -15.53 -34.07 -20.70
N LEU A 491 -15.03 -34.91 -19.79
CA LEU A 491 -15.03 -36.37 -19.97
C LEU A 491 -16.43 -36.97 -19.79
N SER A 492 -17.23 -36.36 -18.92
CA SER A 492 -18.65 -36.69 -18.67
C SER A 492 -19.27 -35.54 -17.89
N ASP A 493 -20.61 -35.53 -17.76
CA ASP A 493 -21.39 -34.52 -16.98
C ASP A 493 -20.86 -34.27 -15.55
N ASN A 494 -20.01 -35.14 -15.02
CA ASN A 494 -19.47 -35.05 -13.66
C ASN A 494 -17.94 -35.00 -13.60
N ILE A 495 -17.24 -35.05 -14.72
CA ILE A 495 -15.78 -35.08 -14.78
C ILE A 495 -15.27 -34.07 -15.80
N LEU A 496 -14.70 -32.98 -15.29
CA LEU A 496 -13.96 -32.00 -16.04
C LEU A 496 -12.46 -32.16 -15.76
N ILE A 497 -11.65 -32.19 -16.78
CA ILE A 497 -10.20 -32.18 -16.72
C ILE A 497 -9.69 -30.88 -17.29
N ASP A 498 -8.86 -30.19 -16.54
CA ASP A 498 -8.24 -28.95 -16.92
C ASP A 498 -6.72 -29.06 -16.84
N ALA A 499 -6.03 -28.66 -17.92
CA ALA A 499 -4.58 -28.66 -17.98
C ALA A 499 -4.08 -27.37 -18.62
N SER A 500 -3.09 -26.76 -18.00
CA SER A 500 -2.56 -25.50 -18.48
C SER A 500 -1.04 -25.42 -18.43
N VAL A 501 -0.48 -24.62 -19.31
CA VAL A 501 0.94 -24.30 -19.38
C VAL A 501 1.12 -22.82 -19.68
N ARG A 502 2.07 -22.19 -18.99
CA ARG A 502 2.51 -20.82 -19.23
C ARG A 502 4.03 -20.78 -19.17
N HIS A 503 4.63 -19.97 -20.03
CA HIS A 503 6.07 -19.72 -20.04
C HIS A 503 6.33 -18.23 -19.94
N ASP A 504 6.85 -17.78 -18.80
CA ASP A 504 7.19 -16.39 -18.56
C ASP A 504 8.67 -16.15 -18.89
N THR A 505 8.93 -15.09 -19.64
CA THR A 505 10.26 -14.54 -19.86
C THR A 505 10.26 -13.10 -19.40
N THR A 506 11.13 -12.78 -18.45
CA THR A 506 11.28 -11.41 -17.95
C THR A 506 12.69 -10.92 -18.23
N GLU A 507 12.78 -9.75 -18.81
CA GLU A 507 14.02 -9.00 -19.04
C GLU A 507 13.98 -7.77 -18.13
N ALA A 508 15.03 -7.56 -17.32
CA ALA A 508 15.22 -6.38 -16.49
C ALA A 508 16.44 -5.61 -16.96
N SER A 509 16.32 -4.30 -17.06
CA SER A 509 17.42 -3.40 -17.40
C SER A 509 17.31 -2.10 -16.64
N GLY A 510 18.41 -1.36 -16.49
CA GLY A 510 18.47 -0.07 -15.82
C GLY A 510 19.66 0.07 -14.91
N GLU A 511 19.56 1.01 -13.99
CA GLU A 511 20.64 1.39 -13.08
C GLU A 511 20.20 1.30 -11.62
N LEU A 512 21.14 0.94 -10.76
CA LEU A 512 21.02 0.97 -9.32
C LEU A 512 22.13 1.83 -8.76
N ILE A 513 21.77 2.90 -8.06
CA ILE A 513 22.69 3.73 -7.31
C ILE A 513 22.50 3.42 -5.84
N SER A 514 23.59 3.08 -5.17
CA SER A 514 23.58 2.81 -3.74
C SER A 514 24.71 3.57 -3.10
N SER A 515 24.40 4.53 -2.27
CA SER A 515 25.34 5.13 -1.34
C SER A 515 25.04 4.59 0.06
N CYS A 516 26.01 3.99 0.68
CA CYS A 516 25.95 3.57 2.07
C CYS A 516 27.13 4.15 2.81
N CYS A 517 26.87 4.45 4.06
CA CYS A 517 27.91 4.52 5.07
C CYS A 517 28.87 5.71 4.91
N GLY A 518 28.32 6.90 4.76
CA GLY A 518 29.05 8.15 4.99
C GLY A 518 29.88 8.66 3.83
N GLY A 519 29.39 8.51 2.64
CA GLY A 519 30.02 9.10 1.46
C GLY A 519 29.59 10.52 1.12
N ASN A 520 28.71 11.10 1.89
CA ASN A 520 28.04 12.32 1.47
C ASN A 520 28.57 13.55 2.19
N ALA A 521 28.56 14.63 1.46
CA ALA A 521 29.12 15.91 1.88
C ALA A 521 28.51 16.39 3.22
N ASP A 522 29.33 17.09 3.98
CA ASP A 522 28.88 17.90 5.09
C ASP A 522 27.76 18.83 4.61
N PHE A 523 26.69 18.89 5.35
CA PHE A 523 25.50 19.65 4.97
C PHE A 523 24.92 20.40 6.16
N ASP A 524 24.76 21.71 5.99
CA ASP A 524 24.10 22.59 6.96
C ASP A 524 22.59 22.31 6.99
N LEU A 525 22.19 21.35 7.83
CA LEU A 525 20.80 20.89 7.93
C LEU A 525 19.88 21.91 8.63
N ASN A 526 20.45 22.71 9.53
CA ASN A 526 19.70 23.71 10.27
C ASN A 526 19.71 25.10 9.60
N GLY A 527 20.51 25.29 8.55
CA GLY A 527 20.61 26.52 7.77
C GLY A 527 21.29 27.68 8.49
N ASN A 528 22.14 27.38 9.49
CA ASN A 528 22.82 28.43 10.28
C ASN A 528 24.16 28.89 9.65
N GLY A 529 24.60 28.26 8.59
CA GLY A 529 25.83 28.56 7.87
C GLY A 529 27.08 27.94 8.44
N THR A 530 26.94 27.00 9.38
CA THR A 530 28.04 26.26 10.01
C THR A 530 27.76 24.75 9.88
N ILE A 531 28.76 23.96 9.61
CA ILE A 531 28.65 22.50 9.66
C ILE A 531 29.03 22.05 11.08
N GLU A 532 28.07 21.67 11.88
CA GLU A 532 28.31 21.12 13.19
C GLU A 532 28.67 19.62 13.10
N GLN A 533 29.18 19.05 14.21
CA GLN A 533 29.57 17.64 14.26
C GLN A 533 28.44 16.68 13.83
N ILE A 534 27.22 17.01 14.14
CA ILE A 534 26.01 16.24 13.75
C ILE A 534 25.74 16.29 12.24
N GLU A 535 26.26 17.31 11.57
CA GLU A 535 26.10 17.56 10.13
C GLU A 535 27.31 17.11 9.32
N ASP A 536 28.40 16.76 9.99
CA ASP A 536 29.61 16.21 9.41
C ASP A 536 29.48 14.68 9.24
N ALA A 537 29.20 14.26 8.02
CA ALA A 537 29.05 12.85 7.68
C ALA A 537 30.32 12.01 7.98
N SER A 538 31.49 12.63 8.04
CA SER A 538 32.75 11.94 8.36
C SER A 538 32.89 11.66 9.85
N ALA A 539 32.35 12.50 10.73
CA ALA A 539 32.39 12.35 12.17
C ALA A 539 31.49 11.20 12.67
N ILE A 540 30.38 10.96 12.00
CA ILE A 540 29.40 9.91 12.36
C ILE A 540 29.95 8.51 12.11
N ASN A 541 30.86 8.34 11.17
CA ASN A 541 31.47 7.05 10.83
C ASN A 541 32.71 6.67 11.65
N SER A 542 33.13 7.51 12.56
CA SER A 542 34.30 7.27 13.41
C SER A 542 33.95 6.68 14.78
N GLY A 543 32.67 6.40 15.05
CA GLY A 543 32.17 5.86 16.33
C GLY A 543 32.03 4.35 16.36
#